data_854b51438e2a5b68af7fe3d35bd80d13
#
_entry.id   854b51438e2a5b68af7fe3d35bd80d13
#
_cell.length_a   1.000
_cell.length_b   1.000
_cell.length_c   1.000
_cell.angle_alpha   90.00
_cell.angle_beta   90.00
_cell.angle_gamma   90.00
#
_symmetry.space_group_name_H-M   'P 1'
#
loop_
_entity.id
_entity.type
_entity.pdbx_description
1 polymer ?
#
loop_
_entity_poly.entity_id
_entity_poly.type
_entity_poly.pdbx_seq_one_letter_code
_entity_poly.pdbx_strand_id
1 'polypeptide(L)'
;MGIRLNIKSELPTAIKWTNQHTKELPFSIAQALTATSKGIASIPESKNKSIISDLRRLAESKLDKPKKQTTTGWFATTAKKTDLKTVISPKDKPWNRNPYVKGLMKGGDRPAKWIEREARKLSSLPSNIDLVPTRNTPRDTYGNPKRAFVKRHLSNVASGKTFIGKPEGTTRPIGIYQVKGSSLSALFVGQSSTNYPAPLQGLDRKAYARAQQVFGKYLRMRLKANVKNNIKMPK
;
A
#
# COMPACT_ATOMS: atom_id res chain seq x y z
N MET A 1 5.29 6.92 -7.37
CA MET A 1 4.35 8.00 -7.76
C MET A 1 3.75 8.55 -6.48
N GLY A 2 3.89 9.86 -6.21
CA GLY A 2 3.33 10.52 -5.02
C GLY A 2 2.15 11.41 -5.43
N ILE A 3 1.15 11.54 -4.56
CA ILE A 3 0.05 12.48 -4.74
C ILE A 3 0.51 13.83 -4.20
N ARG A 4 0.59 14.84 -5.06
CA ARG A 4 0.87 16.23 -4.65
C ARG A 4 -0.45 16.97 -4.48
N LEU A 5 -0.75 17.39 -3.26
CA LEU A 5 -1.88 18.28 -2.97
C LEU A 5 -1.41 19.73 -3.13
N ASN A 6 -1.87 20.38 -4.17
CA ASN A 6 -1.63 21.81 -4.40
C ASN A 6 -2.96 22.55 -4.25
N ILE A 7 -3.15 23.21 -3.09
CA ILE A 7 -4.40 23.89 -2.76
C ILE A 7 -4.25 25.37 -3.06
N LYS A 8 -4.65 25.76 -4.27
CA LYS A 8 -4.59 27.17 -4.72
C LYS A 8 -5.90 27.94 -4.53
N SER A 9 -7.06 27.30 -4.32
CA SER A 9 -8.36 27.93 -4.55
C SER A 9 -8.98 28.70 -3.36
N GLU A 10 -8.60 28.43 -2.09
CA GLU A 10 -9.20 29.10 -0.94
C GLU A 10 -8.27 30.10 -0.22
N LEU A 11 -7.04 30.21 -0.66
CA LEU A 11 -6.03 31.12 -0.11
C LEU A 11 -6.41 32.62 -0.17
N PRO A 12 -7.01 33.17 -1.24
CA PRO A 12 -7.32 34.61 -1.29
C PRO A 12 -8.24 35.09 -0.19
N THR A 13 -9.25 34.29 0.18
CA THR A 13 -10.21 34.64 1.24
C THR A 13 -9.58 34.56 2.62
N ALA A 14 -8.67 33.58 2.84
CA ALA A 14 -7.92 33.46 4.05
C ALA A 14 -6.88 34.59 4.22
N ILE A 15 -6.25 35.03 3.14
CA ILE A 15 -5.27 36.13 3.14
C ILE A 15 -5.90 37.46 3.52
N LYS A 16 -7.11 37.75 3.05
CA LYS A 16 -7.84 38.99 3.43
C LYS A 16 -8.13 39.07 4.93
N TRP A 17 -8.31 37.92 5.58
CA TRP A 17 -8.57 37.81 7.03
C TRP A 17 -7.26 37.91 7.87
N THR A 18 -6.11 37.76 7.27
CA THR A 18 -4.83 37.53 7.94
C THR A 18 -3.86 38.70 7.95
N ASN A 19 -4.19 39.86 7.39
CA ASN A 19 -3.31 41.04 7.53
C ASN A 19 -3.01 41.41 8.99
N GLN A 20 -3.79 40.88 9.96
CA GLN A 20 -3.53 41.00 11.40
C GLN A 20 -2.73 39.83 12.00
N HIS A 21 -2.56 38.69 11.27
CA HIS A 21 -1.95 37.46 11.81
C HIS A 21 -0.98 36.76 10.84
N THR A 22 -0.24 37.51 10.04
CA THR A 22 0.64 37.03 8.98
C THR A 22 1.68 35.98 9.41
N LYS A 23 2.13 36.00 10.67
CA LYS A 23 3.13 35.03 11.19
C LYS A 23 2.54 33.64 11.50
N GLU A 24 1.24 33.55 11.83
CA GLU A 24 0.58 32.31 12.26
C GLU A 24 -0.08 31.55 11.09
N LEU A 25 -0.35 32.24 9.99
CA LEU A 25 -1.02 31.61 8.83
C LEU A 25 -0.22 30.45 8.23
N PRO A 26 1.09 30.58 7.92
CA PRO A 26 1.86 29.48 7.37
C PRO A 26 1.89 28.26 8.31
N PHE A 27 1.94 28.49 9.61
CA PHE A 27 1.89 27.42 10.61
C PHE A 27 0.53 26.70 10.63
N SER A 28 -0.56 27.46 10.61
CA SER A 28 -1.92 26.94 10.58
C SER A 28 -2.17 26.12 9.30
N ILE A 29 -1.69 26.60 8.16
CA ILE A 29 -1.76 25.87 6.87
C ILE A 29 -0.96 24.58 6.93
N ALA A 30 0.29 24.61 7.43
CA ALA A 30 1.12 23.42 7.56
C ALA A 30 0.48 22.35 8.45
N GLN A 31 -0.13 22.76 9.56
CA GLN A 31 -0.85 21.86 10.45
C GLN A 31 -2.14 21.31 9.80
N ALA A 32 -2.90 22.13 9.10
CA ALA A 32 -4.09 21.70 8.39
C ALA A 32 -3.77 20.71 7.26
N LEU A 33 -2.72 20.96 6.47
CA LEU A 33 -2.21 20.04 5.46
C LEU A 33 -1.80 18.69 6.05
N THR A 34 -1.06 18.73 7.17
CA THR A 34 -0.63 17.52 7.87
C THR A 34 -1.84 16.76 8.44
N ALA A 35 -2.82 17.46 9.02
CA ALA A 35 -4.05 16.87 9.52
C ALA A 35 -4.86 16.21 8.39
N THR A 36 -4.98 16.87 7.25
CA THR A 36 -5.67 16.35 6.06
C THR A 36 -5.00 15.08 5.55
N SER A 37 -3.67 15.05 5.49
CA SER A 37 -2.93 13.93 4.91
C SER A 37 -2.85 12.71 5.83
N LYS A 38 -2.41 12.87 7.09
CA LYS A 38 -2.15 11.74 8.01
C LYS A 38 -2.84 11.83 9.38
N GLY A 39 -3.50 12.95 9.68
CA GLY A 39 -4.05 13.22 11.00
C GLY A 39 -2.98 13.68 12.00
N ILE A 40 -3.37 14.53 12.94
CA ILE A 40 -2.52 15.04 14.02
C ILE A 40 -3.27 15.05 15.36
N ALA A 41 -2.52 15.00 16.46
CA ALA A 41 -3.11 14.99 17.80
C ALA A 41 -3.88 16.28 18.13
N SER A 42 -3.40 17.43 17.64
CA SER A 42 -4.03 18.75 17.84
C SER A 42 -5.37 18.94 17.11
N ILE A 43 -5.72 18.00 16.22
CA ILE A 43 -7.05 17.89 15.59
C ILE A 43 -7.47 16.42 15.70
N PRO A 44 -8.05 15.97 16.85
CA PRO A 44 -8.32 14.55 17.10
C PRO A 44 -9.19 13.89 16.03
N GLU A 45 -10.17 14.61 15.50
CA GLU A 45 -11.03 14.14 14.42
C GLU A 45 -10.26 13.73 13.16
N SER A 46 -9.13 14.40 12.88
CA SER A 46 -8.31 14.14 11.70
C SER A 46 -7.67 12.75 11.70
N LYS A 47 -7.47 12.13 12.87
CA LYS A 47 -6.88 10.78 12.98
C LYS A 47 -7.70 9.74 12.20
N ASN A 48 -9.02 9.86 12.23
CA ASN A 48 -9.95 8.93 11.57
C ASN A 48 -10.50 9.44 10.23
N LYS A 49 -10.28 10.71 9.91
CA LYS A 49 -10.79 11.38 8.70
C LYS A 49 -9.70 11.95 7.81
N SER A 50 -8.45 11.50 7.97
CA SER A 50 -7.33 11.86 7.08
C SER A 50 -7.35 11.01 5.81
N ILE A 51 -6.63 11.47 4.78
CA ILE A 51 -6.47 10.73 3.53
C ILE A 51 -5.86 9.34 3.79
N ILE A 52 -4.82 9.24 4.64
CA ILE A 52 -4.22 7.94 5.00
C ILE A 52 -5.26 7.01 5.65
N SER A 53 -6.15 7.51 6.51
CA SER A 53 -7.18 6.67 7.12
C SER A 53 -8.20 6.17 6.10
N ASP A 54 -8.54 6.99 5.11
CA ASP A 54 -9.43 6.60 4.00
C ASP A 54 -8.77 5.58 3.07
N LEU A 55 -7.48 5.76 2.75
CA LEU A 55 -6.71 4.80 1.96
C LEU A 55 -6.62 3.43 2.65
N ARG A 56 -6.47 3.42 3.98
CA ARG A 56 -6.49 2.20 4.77
C ARG A 56 -7.84 1.49 4.67
N ARG A 57 -8.94 2.19 4.94
CA ARG A 57 -10.30 1.63 4.85
C ARG A 57 -10.61 1.11 3.45
N LEU A 58 -10.18 1.84 2.42
CA LEU A 58 -10.36 1.40 1.05
C LEU A 58 -9.57 0.12 0.74
N ALA A 59 -8.33 0.02 1.20
CA ALA A 59 -7.54 -1.19 1.04
C ALA A 59 -8.19 -2.39 1.77
N GLU A 60 -8.71 -2.17 2.98
CA GLU A 60 -9.45 -3.17 3.75
C GLU A 60 -10.74 -3.63 3.05
N SER A 61 -11.46 -2.72 2.40
CA SER A 61 -12.73 -3.03 1.71
C SER A 61 -12.56 -3.66 0.33
N LYS A 62 -11.43 -3.42 -0.35
CA LYS A 62 -11.20 -3.86 -1.74
C LYS A 62 -10.31 -5.10 -1.86
N LEU A 63 -9.58 -5.46 -0.81
CA LEU A 63 -8.65 -6.58 -0.82
C LEU A 63 -9.18 -7.69 0.10
N ASP A 64 -9.14 -8.93 -0.40
CA ASP A 64 -9.45 -10.09 0.43
C ASP A 64 -8.33 -10.32 1.45
N LYS A 65 -8.67 -10.32 2.74
CA LYS A 65 -7.77 -10.55 3.89
C LYS A 65 -6.41 -9.84 3.78
N PRO A 66 -6.39 -8.49 3.60
CA PRO A 66 -5.12 -7.78 3.43
C PRO A 66 -4.25 -7.90 4.70
N LYS A 67 -2.95 -8.12 4.52
CA LYS A 67 -2.00 -8.05 5.64
C LYS A 67 -1.97 -6.62 6.20
N LYS A 68 -1.73 -6.50 7.51
CA LYS A 68 -1.57 -5.19 8.18
C LYS A 68 -0.57 -4.29 7.47
N GLN A 69 0.53 -4.85 6.95
CA GLN A 69 1.52 -4.09 6.16
C GLN A 69 0.93 -3.46 4.90
N THR A 70 -0.03 -4.11 4.24
CA THR A 70 -0.70 -3.57 3.04
C THR A 70 -1.63 -2.42 3.41
N THR A 71 -2.43 -2.56 4.47
CA THR A 71 -3.37 -1.51 4.91
C THR A 71 -2.66 -0.32 5.54
N THR A 72 -1.54 -0.54 6.26
CA THR A 72 -0.72 0.53 6.87
C THR A 72 0.45 0.99 5.99
N GLY A 73 0.53 0.49 4.76
CA GLY A 73 1.63 0.73 3.81
C GLY A 73 1.72 2.14 3.23
N TRP A 74 1.01 3.12 3.81
CA TRP A 74 0.97 4.51 3.37
C TRP A 74 1.78 5.42 4.29
N PHE A 75 2.39 6.43 3.71
CA PHE A 75 3.15 7.46 4.40
C PHE A 75 2.75 8.84 3.88
N ALA A 76 2.74 9.84 4.75
CA ALA A 76 2.63 11.24 4.35
C ALA A 76 3.72 12.06 5.03
N THR A 77 4.34 12.96 4.27
CA THR A 77 5.27 13.93 4.83
C THR A 77 4.52 14.93 5.71
N THR A 78 5.22 15.50 6.69
CA THR A 78 4.71 16.61 7.49
C THR A 78 4.97 17.91 6.72
N ALA A 79 3.94 18.71 6.51
CA ALA A 79 4.11 20.05 5.96
C ALA A 79 4.84 20.94 6.98
N LYS A 80 5.70 21.84 6.50
CA LYS A 80 6.46 22.81 7.31
C LYS A 80 6.00 24.23 6.98
N LYS A 81 6.26 25.20 7.85
CA LYS A 81 6.00 26.63 7.60
C LYS A 81 6.68 27.13 6.31
N THR A 82 7.88 26.61 6.04
CA THR A 82 8.71 26.98 4.88
C THR A 82 8.41 26.14 3.62
N ASP A 83 7.69 25.00 3.78
CA ASP A 83 7.27 24.14 2.68
C ASP A 83 5.84 23.67 2.96
N LEU A 84 4.87 24.43 2.43
CA LEU A 84 3.44 24.18 2.58
C LEU A 84 2.97 23.06 1.65
N LYS A 85 3.64 21.91 1.79
CA LYS A 85 3.42 20.74 0.94
C LYS A 85 3.40 19.47 1.78
N THR A 86 2.51 18.56 1.43
CA THR A 86 2.53 17.17 1.92
C THR A 86 2.48 16.22 0.73
N VAL A 87 3.26 15.14 0.81
CA VAL A 87 3.31 14.09 -0.21
C VAL A 87 2.85 12.80 0.44
N ILE A 88 1.84 12.16 -0.17
CA ILE A 88 1.34 10.85 0.25
C ILE A 88 1.87 9.82 -0.73
N SER A 89 2.56 8.82 -0.21
CA SER A 89 3.15 7.75 -1.03
C SER A 89 3.08 6.40 -0.31
N PRO A 90 3.19 5.28 -1.05
CA PRO A 90 3.48 4.00 -0.44
C PRO A 90 4.80 4.05 0.35
N LYS A 91 4.89 3.31 1.45
CA LYS A 91 6.13 3.16 2.22
C LYS A 91 7.14 2.32 1.44
N ASP A 92 8.12 2.98 0.83
CA ASP A 92 9.18 2.35 0.02
C ASP A 92 10.53 2.29 0.77
N LYS A 93 10.52 2.06 2.09
CA LYS A 93 11.80 1.88 2.81
C LYS A 93 12.44 0.53 2.48
N PRO A 94 13.80 0.40 2.46
CA PRO A 94 14.52 -0.83 2.05
C PRO A 94 14.07 -2.09 2.79
N TRP A 95 13.71 -1.98 4.06
CA TRP A 95 13.20 -3.09 4.89
C TRP A 95 11.67 -3.24 4.89
N ASN A 96 10.94 -2.24 4.37
CA ASN A 96 9.48 -2.20 4.24
C ASN A 96 9.06 -2.00 2.79
N ARG A 97 9.80 -2.60 1.86
CA ARG A 97 9.43 -2.60 0.45
C ARG A 97 8.05 -3.22 0.32
N ASN A 98 7.07 -2.38 0.03
CA ASN A 98 5.72 -2.83 -0.30
C ASN A 98 5.46 -2.59 -1.80
N PRO A 99 6.21 -3.30 -2.69
CA PRO A 99 6.06 -3.16 -4.13
C PRO A 99 4.64 -3.53 -4.58
N TYR A 100 3.93 -4.28 -3.74
CA TYR A 100 2.55 -4.71 -3.99
C TYR A 100 1.56 -3.54 -4.06
N VAL A 101 1.75 -2.49 -3.25
CA VAL A 101 0.83 -1.33 -3.27
C VAL A 101 0.87 -0.63 -4.63
N LYS A 102 2.06 -0.49 -5.23
CA LYS A 102 2.18 0.09 -6.58
C LYS A 102 1.46 -0.75 -7.63
N GLY A 103 1.61 -2.08 -7.58
CA GLY A 103 0.89 -3.02 -8.45
C GLY A 103 -0.62 -2.94 -8.27
N LEU A 104 -1.10 -2.85 -7.02
CA LEU A 104 -2.52 -2.70 -6.71
C LEU A 104 -3.12 -1.38 -7.22
N MET A 105 -2.31 -0.33 -7.36
CA MET A 105 -2.75 0.96 -7.91
C MET A 105 -2.75 1.01 -9.43
N LYS A 106 -1.78 0.36 -10.08
CA LYS A 106 -1.57 0.44 -11.53
C LYS A 106 -2.14 -0.74 -12.29
N GLY A 107 -2.32 -1.87 -11.61
CA GLY A 107 -2.56 -3.15 -12.29
C GLY A 107 -1.34 -3.59 -13.11
N GLY A 108 -1.57 -4.51 -14.03
CA GLY A 108 -0.52 -5.02 -14.90
C GLY A 108 0.16 -6.26 -14.34
N ASP A 109 1.31 -6.61 -14.89
CA ASP A 109 2.07 -7.78 -14.48
C ASP A 109 2.64 -7.61 -13.08
N ARG A 110 2.44 -8.61 -12.24
CA ARG A 110 3.05 -8.61 -10.91
C ARG A 110 4.52 -9.03 -10.98
N PRO A 111 5.38 -8.47 -10.13
CA PRO A 111 6.74 -8.97 -10.03
C PRO A 111 6.73 -10.42 -9.50
N ALA A 112 7.68 -11.22 -10.01
CA ALA A 112 7.84 -12.62 -9.60
C ALA A 112 7.94 -12.73 -8.07
N LYS A 113 7.13 -13.61 -7.48
CA LYS A 113 7.19 -13.95 -6.06
C LYS A 113 8.50 -14.67 -5.74
N TRP A 114 8.85 -14.68 -4.46
CA TRP A 114 10.03 -15.38 -3.99
C TRP A 114 10.06 -16.85 -4.46
N ILE A 115 8.96 -17.57 -4.34
CA ILE A 115 8.85 -18.97 -4.77
C ILE A 115 9.15 -19.16 -6.25
N GLU A 116 8.69 -18.27 -7.11
CA GLU A 116 8.92 -18.33 -8.55
C GLU A 116 10.39 -18.09 -8.88
N ARG A 117 11.02 -17.12 -8.19
CA ARG A 117 12.46 -16.86 -8.35
C ARG A 117 13.32 -18.06 -7.93
N GLU A 118 12.98 -18.68 -6.79
CA GLU A 118 13.73 -19.88 -6.34
C GLU A 118 13.45 -21.09 -7.23
N ALA A 119 12.19 -21.29 -7.65
CA ALA A 119 11.86 -22.36 -8.59
C ALA A 119 12.62 -22.23 -9.93
N ARG A 120 12.76 -21.00 -10.45
CA ARG A 120 13.55 -20.73 -11.68
C ARG A 120 15.03 -21.00 -11.53
N LYS A 121 15.61 -20.84 -10.34
CA LYS A 121 17.01 -21.22 -10.09
C LYS A 121 17.22 -22.73 -10.09
N LEU A 122 16.22 -23.49 -9.71
CA LEU A 122 16.28 -24.94 -9.59
C LEU A 122 15.80 -25.70 -10.83
N SER A 123 15.18 -24.99 -11.78
CA SER A 123 14.57 -25.59 -12.97
C SER A 123 14.43 -24.58 -14.11
N SER A 124 14.05 -25.07 -15.29
CA SER A 124 13.73 -24.26 -16.47
C SER A 124 12.31 -23.65 -16.43
N LEU A 125 11.81 -23.25 -15.26
CA LEU A 125 10.48 -22.61 -15.16
C LEU A 125 10.48 -21.29 -15.95
N PRO A 126 9.59 -21.12 -16.98
CA PRO A 126 9.56 -19.92 -17.80
C PRO A 126 9.25 -18.65 -17.00
N SER A 127 9.79 -17.52 -17.46
CA SER A 127 9.63 -16.22 -16.79
C SER A 127 8.20 -15.69 -16.80
N ASN A 128 7.41 -16.07 -17.80
CA ASN A 128 6.02 -15.68 -17.97
C ASN A 128 5.03 -16.60 -17.23
N ILE A 129 5.51 -17.53 -16.40
CA ILE A 129 4.65 -18.42 -15.61
C ILE A 129 4.58 -17.94 -14.16
N ASP A 130 3.37 -17.73 -13.70
CA ASP A 130 3.03 -17.47 -12.31
C ASP A 130 2.63 -18.78 -11.60
N LEU A 131 3.13 -19.00 -10.38
CA LEU A 131 2.81 -20.18 -9.59
C LEU A 131 1.61 -19.91 -8.66
N VAL A 132 0.54 -20.66 -8.86
CA VAL A 132 -0.69 -20.61 -8.05
C VAL A 132 -0.71 -21.83 -7.12
N PRO A 133 -0.85 -21.63 -5.79
CA PRO A 133 -0.90 -22.73 -4.84
C PRO A 133 -2.20 -23.53 -5.01
N THR A 134 -2.09 -24.87 -5.02
CA THR A 134 -3.24 -25.78 -5.03
C THR A 134 -3.83 -25.95 -3.62
N ARG A 135 -4.90 -26.74 -3.50
CA ARG A 135 -5.47 -27.17 -2.21
C ARG A 135 -4.48 -27.96 -1.34
N ASN A 136 -3.51 -28.62 -1.96
CA ASN A 136 -2.50 -29.40 -1.23
C ASN A 136 -1.39 -28.55 -0.61
N THR A 137 -1.39 -27.25 -0.85
CA THR A 137 -0.41 -26.31 -0.27
C THR A 137 -0.99 -25.67 0.98
N PRO A 138 -0.42 -25.94 2.17
CA PRO A 138 -0.84 -25.30 3.43
C PRO A 138 -0.69 -23.78 3.33
N ARG A 139 -1.73 -23.08 3.76
CA ARG A 139 -1.81 -21.60 3.71
C ARG A 139 -1.80 -21.01 5.12
N ASP A 140 -1.33 -19.77 5.22
CA ASP A 140 -1.49 -18.95 6.42
C ASP A 140 -2.90 -18.33 6.49
N THR A 141 -3.19 -17.61 7.58
CA THR A 141 -4.48 -16.93 7.79
C THR A 141 -4.82 -15.89 6.73
N TYR A 142 -3.83 -15.47 5.94
CA TYR A 142 -3.98 -14.53 4.83
C TYR A 142 -4.08 -15.22 3.45
N GLY A 143 -4.16 -16.55 3.42
CA GLY A 143 -4.23 -17.34 2.19
C GLY A 143 -2.89 -17.54 1.47
N ASN A 144 -1.76 -17.08 2.03
CA ASN A 144 -0.46 -17.30 1.41
C ASN A 144 0.11 -18.67 1.76
N PRO A 145 0.89 -19.30 0.85
CA PRO A 145 1.61 -20.53 1.15
C PRO A 145 2.54 -20.38 2.37
N LYS A 146 2.50 -21.33 3.29
CA LYS A 146 3.40 -21.34 4.45
C LYS A 146 4.86 -21.45 3.98
N ARG A 147 5.69 -20.45 4.32
CA ARG A 147 7.07 -20.34 3.83
C ARG A 147 7.93 -21.54 4.16
N ALA A 148 7.81 -22.09 5.37
CA ALA A 148 8.57 -23.28 5.79
C ALA A 148 8.23 -24.52 4.94
N PHE A 149 6.94 -24.70 4.61
CA PHE A 149 6.49 -25.77 3.72
C PHE A 149 7.10 -25.62 2.32
N VAL A 150 7.03 -24.41 1.75
CA VAL A 150 7.63 -24.14 0.43
C VAL A 150 9.13 -24.38 0.41
N LYS A 151 9.87 -23.85 1.41
CA LYS A 151 11.33 -24.08 1.51
C LYS A 151 11.70 -25.54 1.53
N ARG A 152 11.01 -26.35 2.35
CA ARG A 152 11.22 -27.79 2.46
C ARG A 152 11.03 -28.50 1.13
N HIS A 153 10.00 -28.14 0.36
CA HIS A 153 9.77 -28.77 -0.95
C HIS A 153 10.78 -28.32 -1.99
N LEU A 154 11.20 -27.06 -2.01
CA LEU A 154 12.26 -26.60 -2.92
C LEU A 154 13.61 -27.26 -2.61
N SER A 155 13.96 -27.47 -1.32
CA SER A 155 15.19 -28.20 -0.96
C SER A 155 15.16 -29.69 -1.34
N ASN A 156 13.97 -30.25 -1.48
CA ASN A 156 13.78 -31.66 -1.87
C ASN A 156 13.84 -31.91 -3.41
N VAL A 157 14.09 -30.88 -4.20
CA VAL A 157 14.22 -31.03 -5.67
C VAL A 157 15.42 -31.88 -6.01
N ALA A 158 16.59 -31.61 -5.41
CA ALA A 158 17.82 -32.38 -5.65
C ALA A 158 17.69 -33.86 -5.28
N SER A 159 16.87 -34.20 -4.28
CA SER A 159 16.61 -35.60 -3.87
C SER A 159 15.49 -36.29 -4.67
N GLY A 160 14.94 -35.65 -5.70
CA GLY A 160 13.87 -36.21 -6.52
C GLY A 160 12.50 -36.29 -5.81
N LYS A 161 12.39 -35.89 -4.53
CA LYS A 161 11.10 -35.89 -3.79
C LYS A 161 10.16 -34.73 -4.19
N THR A 162 10.69 -33.76 -4.93
CA THR A 162 9.92 -32.65 -5.50
C THR A 162 10.36 -32.47 -6.95
N PHE A 163 9.40 -32.34 -7.84
CA PHE A 163 9.62 -32.10 -9.28
C PHE A 163 9.12 -30.70 -9.64
N ILE A 164 9.90 -29.96 -10.42
CA ILE A 164 9.52 -28.65 -10.97
C ILE A 164 9.59 -28.74 -12.48
N GLY A 165 8.45 -28.60 -13.14
CA GLY A 165 8.36 -28.69 -14.59
C GLY A 165 6.97 -29.12 -15.05
N LYS A 166 6.87 -29.46 -16.33
CA LYS A 166 5.69 -30.09 -16.92
C LYS A 166 5.90 -31.61 -16.89
N PRO A 167 5.04 -32.39 -16.21
CA PRO A 167 5.17 -33.86 -16.21
C PRO A 167 4.96 -34.43 -17.61
N GLU A 168 5.87 -35.23 -18.06
CA GLU A 168 5.82 -35.90 -19.38
C GLU A 168 4.65 -36.89 -19.44
N GLY A 169 4.11 -37.10 -20.62
CA GLY A 169 2.99 -38.02 -20.85
C GLY A 169 1.68 -37.66 -20.17
N THR A 170 1.54 -36.43 -19.64
CA THR A 170 0.34 -35.99 -18.95
C THR A 170 -0.20 -34.66 -19.46
N THR A 171 -1.49 -34.41 -19.28
CA THR A 171 -2.13 -33.11 -19.55
C THR A 171 -1.93 -32.08 -18.43
N ARG A 172 -1.17 -32.45 -17.40
CA ARG A 172 -0.94 -31.56 -16.25
C ARG A 172 -0.14 -30.30 -16.64
N PRO A 173 -0.50 -29.13 -16.10
CA PRO A 173 0.23 -27.91 -16.38
C PRO A 173 1.67 -27.95 -15.78
N ILE A 174 2.55 -27.11 -16.27
CA ILE A 174 3.83 -26.87 -15.61
C ILE A 174 3.60 -26.42 -14.16
N GLY A 175 4.45 -26.87 -13.21
CA GLY A 175 4.22 -26.55 -11.80
C GLY A 175 5.27 -27.13 -10.86
N ILE A 176 4.95 -27.14 -9.57
CA ILE A 176 5.73 -27.83 -8.52
C ILE A 176 4.90 -28.99 -8.00
N TYR A 177 5.47 -30.18 -8.07
CA TYR A 177 4.84 -31.45 -7.71
C TYR A 177 5.62 -32.17 -6.62
N GLN A 178 4.92 -32.71 -5.63
CA GLN A 178 5.48 -33.68 -4.69
C GLN A 178 5.42 -35.08 -5.33
N VAL A 179 6.55 -35.78 -5.34
CA VAL A 179 6.64 -37.18 -5.78
C VAL A 179 6.22 -38.07 -4.60
N LYS A 180 5.26 -38.96 -4.83
CA LYS A 180 4.76 -39.97 -3.85
C LYS A 180 4.72 -41.33 -4.53
N GLY A 181 5.80 -42.09 -4.39
CA GLY A 181 5.95 -43.33 -5.17
C GLY A 181 5.88 -43.04 -6.68
N SER A 182 4.97 -43.70 -7.38
CA SER A 182 4.69 -43.47 -8.80
C SER A 182 3.77 -42.31 -9.11
N SER A 183 3.23 -41.62 -8.08
CA SER A 183 2.25 -40.57 -8.27
C SER A 183 2.82 -39.17 -8.03
N LEU A 184 2.25 -38.17 -8.70
CA LEU A 184 2.58 -36.75 -8.51
C LEU A 184 1.41 -36.02 -7.87
N SER A 185 1.67 -35.33 -6.76
CA SER A 185 0.72 -34.45 -6.09
C SER A 185 1.07 -32.99 -6.40
N ALA A 186 0.19 -32.26 -7.09
CA ALA A 186 0.42 -30.87 -7.41
C ALA A 186 0.40 -30.00 -6.14
N LEU A 187 1.46 -29.24 -5.91
CA LEU A 187 1.57 -28.24 -4.86
C LEU A 187 1.30 -26.85 -5.43
N PHE A 188 1.89 -26.55 -6.58
CA PHE A 188 1.66 -25.32 -7.33
C PHE A 188 1.44 -25.66 -8.78
N VAL A 189 0.53 -24.94 -9.43
CA VAL A 189 0.31 -25.00 -10.87
C VAL A 189 0.71 -23.69 -11.52
N GLY A 190 1.36 -23.78 -12.67
CA GLY A 190 1.72 -22.63 -13.47
C GLY A 190 0.51 -22.11 -14.26
N GLN A 191 0.35 -20.80 -14.23
CA GLN A 191 -0.55 -20.07 -15.10
C GLN A 191 0.24 -19.06 -15.91
N SER A 192 -0.14 -18.79 -17.13
CA SER A 192 0.40 -17.67 -17.88
C SER A 192 0.25 -16.40 -17.06
N SER A 193 1.24 -15.51 -17.12
CA SER A 193 1.18 -14.21 -16.46
C SER A 193 -0.15 -13.54 -16.76
N THR A 194 -0.94 -13.29 -15.72
CA THR A 194 -2.25 -12.65 -15.87
C THR A 194 -2.11 -11.18 -15.56
N ASN A 195 -2.74 -10.36 -16.39
CA ASN A 195 -2.84 -8.93 -16.12
C ASN A 195 -3.74 -8.75 -14.86
N TYR A 196 -3.15 -8.32 -13.74
CA TYR A 196 -3.88 -8.12 -12.50
C TYR A 196 -4.68 -6.82 -12.57
N PRO A 197 -5.95 -6.83 -12.15
CA PRO A 197 -6.72 -5.61 -12.04
C PRO A 197 -6.05 -4.66 -11.04
N ALA A 198 -6.32 -3.36 -11.21
CA ALA A 198 -5.88 -2.32 -10.27
C ALA A 198 -7.00 -2.03 -9.24
N PRO A 199 -7.19 -2.86 -8.20
CA PRO A 199 -8.30 -2.70 -7.24
C PRO A 199 -8.24 -1.36 -6.49
N LEU A 200 -7.06 -0.73 -6.44
CA LEU A 200 -6.82 0.57 -5.83
C LEU A 200 -6.63 1.69 -6.88
N GLN A 201 -7.13 1.51 -8.10
CA GLN A 201 -7.11 2.57 -9.12
C GLN A 201 -7.99 3.76 -8.70
N GLY A 202 -7.58 4.98 -9.09
CA GLY A 202 -8.33 6.21 -8.78
C GLY A 202 -8.21 6.68 -7.34
N LEU A 203 -7.23 6.16 -6.57
CA LEU A 203 -6.93 6.63 -5.21
C LEU A 203 -6.58 8.11 -5.15
N ASP A 204 -5.90 8.62 -6.17
CA ASP A 204 -5.55 10.03 -6.34
C ASP A 204 -6.79 10.93 -6.36
N ARG A 205 -7.80 10.58 -7.15
CA ARG A 205 -9.08 11.31 -7.22
C ARG A 205 -9.80 11.28 -5.88
N LYS A 206 -9.86 10.14 -5.20
CA LYS A 206 -10.47 10.02 -3.87
C LYS A 206 -9.71 10.82 -2.81
N ALA A 207 -8.38 10.78 -2.86
CA ALA A 207 -7.53 11.58 -1.97
C ALA A 207 -7.75 13.09 -2.19
N TYR A 208 -7.85 13.53 -3.44
CA TYR A 208 -8.13 14.92 -3.78
C TYR A 208 -9.52 15.36 -3.30
N ALA A 209 -10.56 14.60 -3.59
CA ALA A 209 -11.91 14.89 -3.12
C ALA A 209 -11.98 14.97 -1.58
N ARG A 210 -11.26 14.08 -0.89
CA ARG A 210 -11.16 14.13 0.57
C ARG A 210 -10.44 15.38 1.06
N ALA A 211 -9.35 15.76 0.39
CA ALA A 211 -8.63 17.00 0.71
C ALA A 211 -9.55 18.21 0.64
N GLN A 212 -10.31 18.34 -0.45
CA GLN A 212 -11.29 19.44 -0.62
C GLN A 212 -12.33 19.48 0.49
N GLN A 213 -12.84 18.33 0.93
CA GLN A 213 -13.85 18.25 1.97
C GLN A 213 -13.35 18.69 3.36
N VAL A 214 -12.13 18.33 3.74
CA VAL A 214 -11.68 18.45 5.14
C VAL A 214 -10.65 19.56 5.38
N PHE A 215 -9.90 19.97 4.36
CA PHE A 215 -8.80 20.95 4.55
C PHE A 215 -9.30 22.29 5.10
N GLY A 216 -10.33 22.87 4.48
CA GLY A 216 -10.88 24.16 4.92
C GLY A 216 -11.42 24.10 6.36
N LYS A 217 -12.01 22.97 6.75
CA LYS A 217 -12.45 22.73 8.13
C LYS A 217 -11.26 22.72 9.09
N TYR A 218 -10.22 21.96 8.79
CA TYR A 218 -9.04 21.86 9.65
C TYR A 218 -8.26 23.17 9.73
N LEU A 219 -8.18 23.91 8.62
CA LEU A 219 -7.57 25.23 8.60
C LEU A 219 -8.32 26.20 9.54
N ARG A 220 -9.65 26.28 9.45
CA ARG A 220 -10.45 27.10 10.36
C ARG A 220 -10.27 26.72 11.83
N MET A 221 -10.22 25.43 12.14
CA MET A 221 -9.96 24.95 13.51
C MET A 221 -8.61 25.42 14.03
N ARG A 222 -7.55 25.34 13.19
CA ARG A 222 -6.20 25.75 13.59
C ARG A 222 -6.07 27.25 13.72
N LEU A 223 -6.65 28.02 12.81
CA LEU A 223 -6.66 29.48 12.90
C LEU A 223 -7.35 29.92 14.21
N LYS A 224 -8.54 29.37 14.52
CA LYS A 224 -9.25 29.68 15.78
C LYS A 224 -8.42 29.32 17.02
N ALA A 225 -7.75 28.18 17.04
CA ALA A 225 -6.92 27.75 18.16
C ALA A 225 -5.69 28.65 18.35
N ASN A 226 -5.01 29.01 17.26
CA ASN A 226 -3.82 29.85 17.30
C ASN A 226 -4.17 31.29 17.71
N VAL A 227 -5.29 31.84 17.21
CA VAL A 227 -5.79 33.16 17.64
C VAL A 227 -6.11 33.15 19.13
N LYS A 228 -6.83 32.14 19.66
CA LYS A 228 -7.11 32.05 21.11
C LYS A 228 -5.85 31.97 21.97
N ASN A 229 -4.84 31.25 21.51
CA ASN A 229 -3.58 31.11 22.27
C ASN A 229 -2.75 32.39 22.30
N ASN A 230 -2.88 33.24 21.27
CA ASN A 230 -2.16 34.51 21.15
C ASN A 230 -2.92 35.70 21.79
N ILE A 231 -4.22 35.55 22.07
CA ILE A 231 -5.04 36.53 22.77
C ILE A 231 -4.94 36.37 24.31
N LYS A 232 -4.12 35.49 24.86
CA LYS A 232 -3.79 35.55 26.27
C LYS A 232 -3.08 36.87 26.54
N MET A 233 -3.86 37.86 26.95
CA MET A 233 -3.38 39.17 27.38
C MET A 233 -2.25 39.02 28.38
N PRO A 234 -1.18 39.83 28.28
CA PRO A 234 -0.20 39.93 29.36
C PRO A 234 -0.95 40.36 30.64
N LYS A 235 -0.73 39.62 31.74
CA LYS A 235 -1.13 40.04 33.07
C LYS A 235 -0.36 41.29 33.45
#